data_c89b6d035ae44b5169d127fa18bd327f
#
_entry.id   c89b6d035ae44b5169d127fa18bd327f
#
_cell.length_a   1.000
_cell.length_b   1.000
_cell.length_c   1.000
_cell.angle_alpha   90.00
_cell.angle_beta   90.00
_cell.angle_gamma   90.00
#
_symmetry.space_group_name_H-M   'P 1'
#
loop_
_entity.id
_entity.type
_entity.pdbx_description
1 polymer ?
#
loop_
_entity_poly.entity_id
_entity_poly.type
_entity_poly.pdbx_seq_one_letter_code
_entity_poly.pdbx_strand_id
1 'polypeptide(L)'
;MTLTVKEELIKRSPLRILEKSISGGLGRGNIGVLASRKGVGKTACLVHIAADKLLQEKPVIHVSYASRVDHIITWYEDIFKEIAKKPRMRAALDGVDELIRHRVIMNFKQDGAKTEQVLRSLEAMIVHANFRAETVIVDGLDFAAAGPEELRKFKDFAGRLGLEVWFSASLKGEEPLFDDRGIPRELQAYLGVVDVLISLQHHGDHVHFNLVQDHGRLAAKDLRLKLDPTTLLIAKDVKPRAR
;
A
#
# COMPACT_ATOMS: atom_id res chain seq x y z
N MET A 1 -4.14 -21.52 24.37
CA MET A 1 -3.25 -21.72 23.20
C MET A 1 -2.25 -20.58 23.17
N THR A 2 -0.96 -20.87 23.22
CA THR A 2 0.09 -19.87 23.13
C THR A 2 0.27 -19.52 21.64
N LEU A 3 0.11 -18.24 21.29
CA LEU A 3 0.33 -17.75 19.92
C LEU A 3 1.78 -18.00 19.49
N THR A 4 2.00 -18.36 18.24
CA THR A 4 3.35 -18.35 17.65
C THR A 4 3.89 -16.92 17.59
N VAL A 5 5.21 -16.76 17.53
CA VAL A 5 5.84 -15.43 17.41
C VAL A 5 5.33 -14.68 16.16
N LYS A 6 5.10 -15.40 15.06
CA LYS A 6 4.55 -14.88 13.81
C LYS A 6 3.11 -14.37 13.98
N GLU A 7 2.24 -15.15 14.63
CA GLU A 7 0.86 -14.74 14.91
C GLU A 7 0.82 -13.50 15.82
N GLU A 8 1.72 -13.41 16.79
CA GLU A 8 1.83 -12.25 17.67
C GLU A 8 2.27 -10.99 16.89
N LEU A 9 3.20 -11.14 15.93
CA LEU A 9 3.63 -10.09 15.00
C LEU A 9 2.46 -9.53 14.20
N ILE A 10 1.75 -10.43 13.53
CA ILE A 10 0.59 -10.08 12.70
C ILE A 10 -0.47 -9.36 13.56
N LYS A 11 -0.79 -9.90 14.74
CA LYS A 11 -1.80 -9.35 15.63
C LYS A 11 -1.43 -7.96 16.17
N ARG A 12 -0.14 -7.69 16.40
CA ARG A 12 0.36 -6.41 16.92
C ARG A 12 0.75 -5.41 15.82
N SER A 13 0.68 -5.79 14.56
CA SER A 13 0.98 -4.91 13.44
C SER A 13 0.09 -3.66 13.49
N PRO A 14 0.66 -2.46 13.29
CA PRO A 14 -0.12 -1.22 13.18
C PRO A 14 -1.14 -1.27 12.04
N LEU A 15 -0.91 -2.12 11.03
CA LEU A 15 -1.85 -2.32 9.94
C LEU A 15 -3.19 -2.91 10.37
N ARG A 16 -3.26 -3.54 11.56
CA ARG A 16 -4.55 -3.93 12.18
C ARG A 16 -5.42 -2.73 12.54
N ILE A 17 -4.80 -1.57 12.83
CA ILE A 17 -5.52 -0.32 13.04
C ILE A 17 -6.07 0.20 11.71
N LEU A 18 -5.24 0.18 10.67
CA LEU A 18 -5.67 0.53 9.31
C LEU A 18 -6.87 -0.32 8.91
N GLU A 19 -6.77 -1.64 8.96
CA GLU A 19 -7.85 -2.56 8.60
C GLU A 19 -9.14 -2.30 9.38
N LYS A 20 -9.06 -2.13 10.70
CA LYS A 20 -10.23 -1.79 11.54
C LYS A 20 -10.84 -0.43 11.18
N SER A 21 -10.01 0.50 10.71
CA SER A 21 -10.46 1.85 10.37
C SER A 21 -11.12 1.93 9.00
N ILE A 22 -10.87 0.94 8.14
CA ILE A 22 -11.42 0.82 6.77
C ILE A 22 -12.30 -0.43 6.67
N SER A 23 -13.27 -0.54 7.57
CA SER A 23 -14.32 -1.57 7.56
C SER A 23 -13.83 -3.02 7.49
N GLY A 24 -12.66 -3.31 8.04
CA GLY A 24 -12.06 -4.65 8.09
C GLY A 24 -10.93 -4.92 7.09
N GLY A 25 -10.53 -3.94 6.32
CA GLY A 25 -9.48 -4.00 5.31
C GLY A 25 -9.95 -3.50 3.95
N LEU A 26 -9.06 -3.51 2.97
CA LEU A 26 -9.44 -3.11 1.61
C LEU A 26 -10.50 -4.05 1.00
N GLY A 27 -10.35 -5.34 1.27
CA GLY A 27 -11.25 -6.37 0.75
C GLY A 27 -10.97 -6.74 -0.71
N ARG A 28 -11.35 -7.97 -1.06
CA ARG A 28 -11.14 -8.52 -2.41
C ARG A 28 -11.98 -7.77 -3.45
N GLY A 29 -11.42 -7.56 -4.62
CA GLY A 29 -12.04 -6.83 -5.72
C GLY A 29 -11.98 -5.31 -5.56
N ASN A 30 -11.28 -4.79 -4.55
CA ASN A 30 -11.25 -3.37 -4.24
C ASN A 30 -9.91 -2.70 -4.54
N ILE A 31 -9.97 -1.38 -4.76
CA ILE A 31 -8.84 -0.50 -5.02
C ILE A 31 -8.64 0.46 -3.85
N GLY A 32 -7.42 0.43 -3.29
CA GLY A 32 -6.94 1.41 -2.32
C GLY A 32 -5.90 2.35 -2.94
N VAL A 33 -5.92 3.60 -2.54
CA VAL A 33 -4.95 4.61 -3.01
C VAL A 33 -4.32 5.32 -1.83
N LEU A 34 -2.98 5.37 -1.80
CA LEU A 34 -2.21 6.25 -0.92
C LEU A 34 -1.79 7.48 -1.72
N ALA A 35 -2.28 8.66 -1.33
CA ALA A 35 -2.06 9.91 -2.03
C ALA A 35 -1.21 10.89 -1.22
N SER A 36 -0.17 11.45 -1.82
CA SER A 36 0.63 12.53 -1.24
C SER A 36 1.55 13.16 -2.29
N ARG A 37 2.25 14.24 -1.93
CA ARG A 37 3.38 14.74 -2.74
C ARG A 37 4.47 13.67 -2.86
N LYS A 38 5.32 13.82 -3.89
CA LYS A 38 6.52 13.00 -4.06
C LYS A 38 7.43 13.11 -2.83
N GLY A 39 8.06 12.00 -2.43
CA GLY A 39 9.02 11.98 -1.31
C GLY A 39 8.39 11.81 0.09
N VAL A 40 7.06 11.81 0.25
CA VAL A 40 6.39 11.70 1.56
C VAL A 40 6.40 10.29 2.16
N GLY A 41 6.72 9.24 1.37
CA GLY A 41 6.85 7.87 1.89
C GLY A 41 5.77 6.89 1.42
N LYS A 42 5.02 7.18 0.34
CA LYS A 42 4.02 6.26 -0.22
C LYS A 42 4.56 4.85 -0.49
N THR A 43 5.73 4.77 -1.15
CA THR A 43 6.39 3.49 -1.46
C THR A 43 6.68 2.70 -0.18
N ALA A 44 7.22 3.34 0.86
CA ALA A 44 7.47 2.70 2.15
C ALA A 44 6.18 2.15 2.78
N CYS A 45 5.10 2.92 2.73
CA CYS A 45 3.80 2.47 3.23
C CYS A 45 3.27 1.27 2.44
N LEU A 46 3.36 1.30 1.10
CA LEU A 46 2.93 0.19 0.24
C LEU A 46 3.77 -1.07 0.49
N VAL A 47 5.09 -0.93 0.63
CA VAL A 47 5.98 -2.05 0.96
C VAL A 47 5.66 -2.60 2.35
N HIS A 48 5.33 -1.76 3.33
CA HIS A 48 4.91 -2.24 4.65
C HIS A 48 3.57 -3.00 4.59
N ILE A 49 2.59 -2.51 3.82
CA ILE A 49 1.34 -3.25 3.56
C ILE A 49 1.65 -4.62 2.93
N ALA A 50 2.49 -4.64 1.90
CA ALA A 50 2.89 -5.87 1.23
C ALA A 50 3.65 -6.83 2.16
N ALA A 51 4.59 -6.34 2.96
CA ALA A 51 5.34 -7.13 3.95
C ALA A 51 4.40 -7.76 5.01
N ASP A 52 3.40 -7.02 5.47
CA ASP A 52 2.39 -7.54 6.39
C ASP A 52 1.56 -8.67 5.75
N LYS A 53 1.21 -8.56 4.46
CA LYS A 53 0.54 -9.62 3.71
C LYS A 53 1.44 -10.86 3.56
N LEU A 54 2.71 -10.67 3.23
CA LEU A 54 3.69 -11.76 3.15
C LEU A 54 3.86 -12.49 4.50
N LEU A 55 3.92 -11.75 5.62
CA LEU A 55 3.93 -12.34 6.96
C LEU A 55 2.67 -13.18 7.24
N GLN A 56 1.53 -12.85 6.62
CA GLN A 56 0.30 -13.64 6.66
C GLN A 56 0.28 -14.79 5.64
N GLU A 57 1.40 -15.09 4.96
CA GLU A 57 1.52 -16.09 3.88
C GLU A 57 0.61 -15.78 2.66
N LYS A 58 0.26 -14.52 2.47
CA LYS A 58 -0.51 -14.04 1.31
C LYS A 58 0.44 -13.55 0.23
N PRO A 59 0.48 -14.20 -0.93
CA PRO A 59 1.41 -13.81 -1.99
C PRO A 59 1.09 -12.44 -2.57
N VAL A 60 2.15 -11.70 -2.91
CA VAL A 60 2.07 -10.31 -3.38
C VAL A 60 2.76 -10.16 -4.73
N ILE A 61 2.14 -9.43 -5.64
CA ILE A 61 2.79 -8.90 -6.83
C ILE A 61 2.99 -7.39 -6.65
N HIS A 62 4.23 -6.93 -6.79
CA HIS A 62 4.57 -5.51 -6.75
C HIS A 62 4.91 -5.02 -8.15
N VAL A 63 3.99 -4.27 -8.75
CA VAL A 63 4.20 -3.55 -10.03
C VAL A 63 4.84 -2.20 -9.70
N SER A 64 5.99 -1.95 -10.31
CA SER A 64 6.72 -0.68 -10.17
C SER A 64 6.87 0.00 -11.51
N TYR A 65 6.61 1.31 -11.54
CA TYR A 65 6.93 2.19 -12.68
C TYR A 65 8.22 2.98 -12.46
N ALA A 66 9.02 2.61 -11.47
CA ALA A 66 10.31 3.25 -11.22
C ALA A 66 11.32 2.90 -12.31
N SER A 67 12.26 3.80 -12.55
CA SER A 67 13.35 3.56 -13.50
C SER A 67 14.30 2.42 -13.08
N ARG A 68 14.36 2.11 -11.78
CA ARG A 68 15.20 1.07 -11.17
C ARG A 68 14.43 0.28 -10.11
N VAL A 69 14.49 -1.05 -10.22
CA VAL A 69 13.83 -2.00 -9.30
C VAL A 69 14.60 -2.16 -7.99
N ASP A 70 15.90 -1.94 -8.01
CA ASP A 70 16.79 -2.14 -6.85
C ASP A 70 16.26 -1.44 -5.60
N HIS A 71 15.72 -0.24 -5.76
CA HIS A 71 15.13 0.50 -4.65
C HIS A 71 13.96 -0.22 -3.99
N ILE A 72 13.10 -0.89 -4.78
CA ILE A 72 11.96 -1.64 -4.22
C ILE A 72 12.46 -2.84 -3.41
N ILE A 73 13.47 -3.55 -3.92
CA ILE A 73 14.08 -4.69 -3.23
C ILE A 73 14.66 -4.21 -1.89
N THR A 74 15.47 -3.14 -1.92
CA THR A 74 16.08 -2.55 -0.71
C THR A 74 15.00 -2.13 0.32
N TRP A 75 13.88 -1.53 -0.11
CA TRP A 75 12.78 -1.17 0.78
C TRP A 75 12.20 -2.37 1.52
N TYR A 76 11.99 -3.49 0.83
CA TYR A 76 11.52 -4.73 1.48
C TYR A 76 12.55 -5.25 2.48
N GLU A 77 13.83 -5.29 2.11
CA GLU A 77 14.89 -5.73 3.02
C GLU A 77 14.98 -4.87 4.26
N ASP A 78 14.91 -3.55 4.10
CA ASP A 78 15.01 -2.61 5.23
C ASP A 78 13.80 -2.73 6.16
N ILE A 79 12.59 -2.87 5.62
CA ILE A 79 11.39 -3.10 6.43
C ILE A 79 11.47 -4.42 7.18
N PHE A 80 11.91 -5.51 6.55
CA PHE A 80 12.10 -6.77 7.25
C PHE A 80 13.20 -6.68 8.32
N LYS A 81 14.33 -6.01 8.03
CA LYS A 81 15.40 -5.76 9.02
C LYS A 81 14.86 -4.96 10.22
N GLU A 82 14.07 -3.92 9.99
CA GLU A 82 13.47 -3.11 11.07
C GLU A 82 12.48 -3.94 11.92
N ILE A 83 11.66 -4.77 11.29
CA ILE A 83 10.79 -5.70 12.00
C ILE A 83 11.62 -6.67 12.85
N ALA A 84 12.77 -7.16 12.32
CA ALA A 84 13.67 -8.10 13.00
C ALA A 84 14.38 -7.53 14.23
N LYS A 85 14.57 -6.21 14.32
CA LYS A 85 15.22 -5.56 15.48
C LYS A 85 14.41 -5.72 16.77
N LYS A 86 13.14 -6.04 16.72
CA LYS A 86 12.33 -6.28 17.91
C LYS A 86 12.75 -7.62 18.55
N PRO A 87 13.13 -7.67 19.86
CA PRO A 87 13.89 -8.78 20.46
C PRO A 87 13.28 -10.19 20.36
N ARG A 88 11.96 -10.30 20.18
CA ARG A 88 11.25 -11.59 20.03
C ARG A 88 10.99 -11.99 18.58
N MET A 89 11.48 -11.20 17.62
CA MET A 89 11.06 -11.30 16.22
C MET A 89 12.13 -11.88 15.29
N ARG A 90 13.39 -11.98 15.75
CA ARG A 90 14.46 -12.61 14.98
C ARG A 90 14.11 -14.03 14.56
N ALA A 91 13.61 -14.84 15.49
CA ALA A 91 13.23 -16.23 15.20
C ALA A 91 12.04 -16.36 14.23
N ALA A 92 11.16 -15.34 14.14
CA ALA A 92 10.06 -15.34 13.17
C ALA A 92 10.51 -14.99 11.75
N LEU A 93 11.72 -14.43 11.62
CA LEU A 93 12.33 -14.02 10.36
C LEU A 93 13.47 -14.95 9.91
N ASP A 94 13.74 -16.03 10.63
CA ASP A 94 14.62 -17.11 10.17
C ASP A 94 14.13 -17.75 8.85
N GLY A 95 12.89 -17.42 8.41
CA GLY A 95 12.27 -17.79 7.13
C GLY A 95 12.03 -16.60 6.17
N VAL A 96 12.74 -15.45 6.31
CA VAL A 96 12.56 -14.29 5.40
C VAL A 96 12.74 -14.67 3.93
N ASP A 97 13.69 -15.55 3.63
CA ASP A 97 13.92 -16.04 2.27
C ASP A 97 12.70 -16.78 1.72
N GLU A 98 11.96 -17.48 2.58
CA GLU A 98 10.71 -18.14 2.19
C GLU A 98 9.58 -17.12 1.96
N LEU A 99 9.49 -16.08 2.78
CA LEU A 99 8.54 -14.99 2.57
C LEU A 99 8.80 -14.22 1.25
N ILE A 100 10.08 -14.03 0.92
CA ILE A 100 10.49 -13.38 -0.34
C ILE A 100 10.05 -14.20 -1.56
N ARG A 101 9.99 -15.52 -1.48
CA ARG A 101 9.50 -16.39 -2.57
C ARG A 101 8.01 -16.20 -2.87
N HIS A 102 7.25 -15.68 -1.94
CA HIS A 102 5.84 -15.34 -2.12
C HIS A 102 5.63 -13.91 -2.66
N ARG A 103 6.71 -13.27 -3.13
CA ARG A 103 6.68 -11.94 -3.75
C ARG A 103 7.23 -12.00 -5.17
N VAL A 104 6.50 -11.40 -6.10
CA VAL A 104 6.96 -11.09 -7.45
C VAL A 104 7.06 -9.57 -7.60
N ILE A 105 8.17 -9.09 -8.21
CA ILE A 105 8.30 -7.68 -8.59
C ILE A 105 8.30 -7.61 -10.11
N MET A 106 7.38 -6.81 -10.66
CA MET A 106 7.28 -6.52 -12.09
C MET A 106 7.62 -5.04 -12.31
N ASN A 107 8.56 -4.77 -13.19
CA ASN A 107 8.94 -3.41 -13.53
C ASN A 107 8.49 -3.02 -14.93
N PHE A 108 7.84 -1.87 -15.03
CA PHE A 108 7.39 -1.29 -16.29
C PHE A 108 7.97 0.12 -16.44
N LYS A 109 8.39 0.48 -17.65
CA LYS A 109 8.81 1.85 -17.92
C LYS A 109 7.61 2.78 -17.98
N GLN A 110 7.69 3.94 -17.31
CA GLN A 110 6.60 4.92 -17.24
C GLN A 110 6.19 5.44 -18.63
N ASP A 111 7.16 5.63 -19.53
CA ASP A 111 6.96 6.23 -20.86
C ASP A 111 6.49 5.24 -21.94
N GLY A 112 5.73 4.22 -21.61
CA GLY A 112 5.29 3.28 -22.66
C GLY A 112 4.46 2.10 -22.21
N ALA A 113 4.34 1.84 -20.93
CA ALA A 113 3.54 0.73 -20.46
C ALA A 113 2.06 1.12 -20.42
N LYS A 114 1.29 0.59 -21.37
CA LYS A 114 -0.17 0.70 -21.37
C LYS A 114 -0.76 -0.18 -20.27
N THR A 115 -1.86 0.26 -19.66
CA THR A 115 -2.57 -0.52 -18.63
C THR A 115 -2.86 -1.96 -19.09
N GLU A 116 -3.27 -2.15 -20.33
CA GLU A 116 -3.56 -3.48 -20.88
C GLU A 116 -2.33 -4.40 -20.89
N GLN A 117 -1.12 -3.85 -21.08
CA GLN A 117 0.11 -4.63 -21.03
C GLN A 117 0.40 -5.08 -19.59
N VAL A 118 0.21 -4.19 -18.62
CA VAL A 118 0.40 -4.51 -17.20
C VAL A 118 -0.60 -5.58 -16.78
N LEU A 119 -1.88 -5.41 -17.12
CA LEU A 119 -2.94 -6.37 -16.78
C LEU A 119 -2.70 -7.74 -17.42
N ARG A 120 -2.28 -7.79 -18.70
CA ARG A 120 -1.89 -9.06 -19.34
C ARG A 120 -0.71 -9.73 -18.65
N SER A 121 0.29 -8.97 -18.20
CA SER A 121 1.43 -9.52 -17.47
C SER A 121 1.02 -10.06 -16.09
N LEU A 122 0.14 -9.36 -15.39
CA LEU A 122 -0.45 -9.83 -14.14
C LEU A 122 -1.26 -11.10 -14.35
N GLU A 123 -2.11 -11.15 -15.39
CA GLU A 123 -2.92 -12.32 -15.73
C GLU A 123 -2.03 -13.54 -16.08
N ALA A 124 -0.97 -13.32 -16.86
CA ALA A 124 -0.01 -14.38 -17.18
C ALA A 124 0.63 -14.96 -15.91
N MET A 125 1.02 -14.12 -14.96
CA MET A 125 1.63 -14.57 -13.71
C MET A 125 0.61 -15.29 -12.81
N ILE A 126 -0.58 -14.70 -12.64
CA ILE A 126 -1.58 -15.22 -11.71
C ILE A 126 -2.25 -16.48 -12.26
N VAL A 127 -2.69 -16.45 -13.51
CA VAL A 127 -3.50 -17.53 -14.11
C VAL A 127 -2.62 -18.58 -14.76
N HIS A 128 -1.67 -18.19 -15.64
CA HIS A 128 -0.90 -19.15 -16.42
C HIS A 128 0.31 -19.69 -15.67
N ALA A 129 1.00 -18.88 -14.85
CA ALA A 129 2.09 -19.35 -13.99
C ALA A 129 1.59 -19.84 -12.62
N ASN A 130 0.28 -19.81 -12.34
CA ASN A 130 -0.36 -20.25 -11.09
C ASN A 130 0.21 -19.58 -9.82
N PHE A 131 0.65 -18.31 -9.94
CA PHE A 131 1.05 -17.53 -8.79
C PHE A 131 -0.19 -16.96 -8.09
N ARG A 132 -0.61 -17.57 -6.99
CA ARG A 132 -1.86 -17.27 -6.28
C ARG A 132 -1.79 -15.95 -5.51
N ALA A 133 -1.53 -14.83 -6.20
CA ALA A 133 -1.51 -13.52 -5.58
C ALA A 133 -2.86 -13.20 -4.90
N GLU A 134 -2.80 -12.60 -3.71
CA GLU A 134 -3.97 -12.03 -3.03
C GLU A 134 -3.95 -10.50 -3.08
N THR A 135 -2.74 -9.91 -3.18
CA THR A 135 -2.54 -8.47 -3.18
C THR A 135 -1.63 -8.06 -4.33
N VAL A 136 -2.03 -7.01 -5.02
CA VAL A 136 -1.21 -6.34 -6.04
C VAL A 136 -0.90 -4.93 -5.53
N ILE A 137 0.37 -4.57 -5.52
CA ILE A 137 0.84 -3.20 -5.31
C ILE A 137 1.13 -2.59 -6.68
N VAL A 138 0.68 -1.37 -6.93
CA VAL A 138 0.98 -0.61 -8.15
C VAL A 138 1.61 0.73 -7.75
N ASP A 139 2.93 0.78 -7.79
CA ASP A 139 3.69 1.94 -7.34
C ASP A 139 4.20 2.78 -8.51
N GLY A 140 3.81 4.07 -8.52
CA GLY A 140 4.29 5.06 -9.47
C GLY A 140 3.45 5.22 -10.75
N LEU A 141 2.22 4.70 -10.80
CA LEU A 141 1.28 5.02 -11.89
C LEU A 141 1.03 6.54 -11.92
N ASP A 142 1.14 7.14 -13.11
CA ASP A 142 0.81 8.56 -13.30
C ASP A 142 -0.71 8.73 -13.46
N PHE A 143 -1.38 9.12 -12.37
CA PHE A 143 -2.82 9.31 -12.35
C PHE A 143 -3.26 10.41 -13.31
N ALA A 144 -2.50 11.49 -13.46
CA ALA A 144 -2.85 12.59 -14.38
C ALA A 144 -2.88 12.13 -15.85
N ALA A 145 -1.99 11.20 -16.21
CA ALA A 145 -1.92 10.67 -17.57
C ALA A 145 -2.89 9.48 -17.80
N ALA A 146 -3.13 8.66 -16.76
CA ALA A 146 -3.94 7.46 -16.90
C ALA A 146 -5.44 7.74 -17.04
N GLY A 147 -6.00 8.61 -16.21
CA GLY A 147 -7.43 8.86 -16.14
C GLY A 147 -8.24 7.76 -15.43
N PRO A 148 -9.50 8.06 -15.02
CA PRO A 148 -10.33 7.13 -14.25
C PRO A 148 -10.65 5.82 -14.96
N GLU A 149 -10.76 5.84 -16.29
CA GLU A 149 -11.08 4.64 -17.09
C GLU A 149 -9.98 3.59 -17.05
N GLU A 150 -8.72 4.02 -17.02
CA GLU A 150 -7.60 3.09 -16.85
C GLU A 150 -7.63 2.44 -15.46
N LEU A 151 -8.00 3.19 -14.43
CA LEU A 151 -8.16 2.64 -13.09
C LEU A 151 -9.36 1.68 -13.00
N ARG A 152 -10.43 1.94 -13.76
CA ARG A 152 -11.59 1.04 -13.86
C ARG A 152 -11.20 -0.34 -14.41
N LYS A 153 -10.29 -0.40 -15.39
CA LYS A 153 -9.75 -1.68 -15.89
C LYS A 153 -9.06 -2.48 -14.78
N PHE A 154 -8.29 -1.82 -13.91
CA PHE A 154 -7.72 -2.47 -12.73
C PHE A 154 -8.80 -2.92 -11.74
N LYS A 155 -9.85 -2.13 -11.54
CA LYS A 155 -10.98 -2.48 -10.67
C LYS A 155 -11.71 -3.74 -11.16
N ASP A 156 -12.02 -3.80 -12.45
CA ASP A 156 -12.65 -4.96 -13.07
C ASP A 156 -11.78 -6.20 -13.01
N PHE A 157 -10.46 -6.03 -13.23
CA PHE A 157 -9.48 -7.09 -13.10
C PHE A 157 -9.39 -7.61 -11.66
N ALA A 158 -9.35 -6.71 -10.68
CA ALA A 158 -9.33 -7.03 -9.26
C ALA A 158 -10.61 -7.79 -8.85
N GLY A 159 -11.78 -7.34 -9.31
CA GLY A 159 -13.05 -7.99 -9.06
C GLY A 159 -13.11 -9.41 -9.64
N ARG A 160 -12.66 -9.58 -10.89
CA ARG A 160 -12.64 -10.86 -11.58
C ARG A 160 -11.74 -11.89 -10.92
N LEU A 161 -10.58 -11.48 -10.40
CA LEU A 161 -9.59 -12.38 -9.80
C LEU A 161 -9.62 -12.38 -8.26
N GLY A 162 -10.47 -11.59 -7.64
CA GLY A 162 -10.59 -11.50 -6.18
C GLY A 162 -9.35 -10.93 -5.49
N LEU A 163 -8.73 -9.89 -6.08
CA LEU A 163 -7.49 -9.28 -5.59
C LEU A 163 -7.75 -8.02 -4.77
N GLU A 164 -6.90 -7.72 -3.83
CA GLU A 164 -6.74 -6.38 -3.27
C GLU A 164 -5.69 -5.61 -4.09
N VAL A 165 -5.99 -4.41 -4.57
CA VAL A 165 -5.03 -3.61 -5.36
C VAL A 165 -4.77 -2.27 -4.69
N TRP A 166 -3.51 -2.02 -4.32
CA TRP A 166 -3.09 -0.77 -3.70
C TRP A 166 -2.22 0.07 -4.64
N PHE A 167 -2.55 1.34 -4.76
CA PHE A 167 -1.82 2.30 -5.61
C PHE A 167 -1.13 3.38 -4.79
N SER A 168 -0.01 3.91 -5.33
CA SER A 168 0.52 5.22 -4.94
C SER A 168 0.08 6.28 -5.94
N ALA A 169 -0.47 7.39 -5.46
CA ALA A 169 -0.78 8.57 -6.26
C ALA A 169 0.10 9.75 -5.83
N SER A 170 0.93 10.25 -6.75
CA SER A 170 1.77 11.44 -6.51
C SER A 170 1.03 12.68 -6.94
N LEU A 171 0.66 13.52 -5.96
CA LEU A 171 0.01 14.81 -6.20
C LEU A 171 1.05 15.82 -6.71
N LYS A 172 0.76 16.43 -7.87
CA LYS A 172 1.69 17.34 -8.58
C LYS A 172 1.18 18.77 -8.63
N GLY A 173 -0.10 19.01 -8.34
CA GLY A 173 -0.76 20.30 -8.48
C GLY A 173 -0.19 21.41 -7.58
N GLU A 174 -0.65 22.63 -7.82
CA GLU A 174 -0.38 23.79 -6.98
C GLU A 174 -1.24 23.76 -5.70
N GLU A 175 -0.80 24.50 -4.68
CA GLU A 175 -1.60 24.65 -3.45
C GLU A 175 -2.87 25.50 -3.71
N PRO A 176 -3.99 25.18 -3.09
CA PRO A 176 -4.22 24.04 -2.17
C PRO A 176 -4.43 22.72 -2.90
N LEU A 177 -3.68 21.67 -2.49
CA LEU A 177 -3.77 20.33 -3.06
C LEU A 177 -5.10 19.63 -2.74
N PHE A 178 -5.74 20.04 -1.66
CA PHE A 178 -6.96 19.44 -1.15
C PHE A 178 -8.12 20.44 -1.24
N ASP A 179 -9.32 19.93 -1.42
CA ASP A 179 -10.55 20.73 -1.28
C ASP A 179 -10.93 20.89 0.21
N ASP A 180 -12.01 21.64 0.48
CA ASP A 180 -12.50 21.91 1.83
C ASP A 180 -12.95 20.64 2.59
N ARG A 181 -13.14 19.54 1.90
CA ARG A 181 -13.48 18.22 2.46
C ARG A 181 -12.25 17.34 2.67
N GLY A 182 -11.04 17.86 2.38
CA GLY A 182 -9.79 17.12 2.48
C GLY A 182 -9.56 16.11 1.33
N ILE A 183 -10.29 16.24 0.22
CA ILE A 183 -10.13 15.39 -0.96
C ILE A 183 -9.01 15.96 -1.84
N PRO A 184 -8.02 15.16 -2.25
CA PRO A 184 -7.04 15.59 -3.23
C PRO A 184 -7.72 16.02 -4.53
N ARG A 185 -7.51 17.27 -4.98
CA ARG A 185 -8.18 17.83 -6.18
C ARG A 185 -7.94 17.01 -7.43
N GLU A 186 -6.72 16.50 -7.61
CA GLU A 186 -6.35 15.64 -8.74
C GLU A 186 -7.04 14.28 -8.73
N LEU A 187 -7.57 13.83 -7.58
CA LEU A 187 -8.21 12.53 -7.44
C LEU A 187 -9.75 12.60 -7.36
N GLN A 188 -10.34 13.77 -7.47
CA GLN A 188 -11.81 13.92 -7.42
C GLN A 188 -12.53 13.06 -8.49
N ALA A 189 -11.99 13.02 -9.70
CA ALA A 189 -12.55 12.22 -10.80
C ALA A 189 -12.47 10.70 -10.56
N TYR A 190 -11.63 10.27 -9.63
CA TYR A 190 -11.38 8.85 -9.32
C TYR A 190 -12.24 8.30 -8.18
N LEU A 191 -12.96 9.16 -7.44
CA LEU A 191 -13.73 8.75 -6.26
C LEU A 191 -14.81 7.69 -6.57
N GLY A 192 -15.32 7.65 -7.80
CA GLY A 192 -16.29 6.63 -8.23
C GLY A 192 -15.68 5.25 -8.55
N VAL A 193 -14.33 5.13 -8.57
CA VAL A 193 -13.62 3.88 -8.88
C VAL A 193 -12.80 3.38 -7.69
N VAL A 194 -12.24 4.30 -6.91
CA VAL A 194 -11.43 4.00 -5.73
C VAL A 194 -12.34 3.64 -4.56
N ASP A 195 -12.07 2.55 -3.86
CA ASP A 195 -12.83 2.15 -2.68
C ASP A 195 -12.29 2.81 -1.41
N VAL A 196 -10.97 2.80 -1.25
CA VAL A 196 -10.30 3.40 -0.08
C VAL A 196 -9.29 4.43 -0.55
N LEU A 197 -9.44 5.66 -0.08
CA LEU A 197 -8.48 6.75 -0.34
C LEU A 197 -7.91 7.26 0.99
N ILE A 198 -6.59 7.21 1.09
CA ILE A 198 -5.84 7.69 2.25
C ILE A 198 -4.85 8.76 1.78
N SER A 199 -4.87 9.93 2.41
CA SER A 199 -3.85 10.95 2.20
C SER A 199 -2.76 10.87 3.26
N LEU A 200 -1.51 11.04 2.83
CA LEU A 200 -0.34 11.14 3.69
C LEU A 200 0.09 12.60 3.72
N GLN A 201 0.17 13.18 4.91
CA GLN A 201 0.51 14.59 5.09
C GLN A 201 1.60 14.75 6.16
N HIS A 202 2.58 15.61 5.88
CA HIS A 202 3.56 15.99 6.89
C HIS A 202 2.90 16.76 8.04
N HIS A 203 3.23 16.36 9.24
CA HIS A 203 2.82 17.06 10.45
C HIS A 203 3.97 17.07 11.47
N GLY A 204 4.71 18.17 11.50
CA GLY A 204 5.92 18.25 12.32
C GLY A 204 7.02 17.28 11.86
N ASP A 205 7.36 16.34 12.71
CA ASP A 205 8.46 15.38 12.55
C ASP A 205 8.04 14.04 11.90
N HIS A 206 6.78 13.86 11.57
CA HIS A 206 6.27 12.61 11.00
C HIS A 206 5.15 12.82 9.98
N VAL A 207 4.73 11.74 9.34
CA VAL A 207 3.69 11.73 8.32
C VAL A 207 2.44 11.07 8.88
N HIS A 208 1.34 11.81 8.88
CA HIS A 208 0.01 11.33 9.28
C HIS A 208 -0.75 10.68 8.15
N PHE A 209 -1.64 9.77 8.52
CA PHE A 209 -2.57 9.07 7.64
C PHE A 209 -3.99 9.56 7.87
N ASN A 210 -4.55 10.22 6.87
CA ASN A 210 -5.93 10.68 6.90
C ASN A 210 -6.78 9.84 5.93
N LEU A 211 -7.83 9.22 6.45
CA LEU A 211 -8.81 8.51 5.65
C LEU A 211 -9.73 9.53 4.99
N VAL A 212 -9.70 9.59 3.68
CA VAL A 212 -10.52 10.49 2.86
C VAL A 212 -11.80 9.79 2.42
N GLN A 213 -11.68 8.52 2.01
CA GLN A 213 -12.80 7.69 1.58
C GLN A 213 -12.67 6.27 2.10
N ASP A 214 -13.78 5.69 2.55
CA ASP A 214 -13.91 4.29 2.99
C ASP A 214 -15.07 3.63 2.24
N HIS A 215 -14.75 2.72 1.33
CA HIS A 215 -15.70 1.96 0.50
C HIS A 215 -16.80 2.84 -0.12
N GLY A 216 -16.37 3.89 -0.83
CA GLY A 216 -17.26 4.83 -1.52
C GLY A 216 -17.89 5.89 -0.61
N ARG A 217 -17.61 5.89 0.70
CA ARG A 217 -18.11 6.88 1.66
C ARG A 217 -17.01 7.85 2.07
N LEU A 218 -17.26 9.14 1.96
CA LEU A 218 -16.31 10.15 2.47
C LEU A 218 -16.20 10.02 4.00
N ALA A 219 -14.97 9.99 4.50
CA ALA A 219 -14.69 9.65 5.90
C ALA A 219 -14.04 10.80 6.71
N ALA A 220 -13.19 11.63 6.10
CA ALA A 220 -12.47 12.75 6.74
C ALA A 220 -11.95 12.42 8.17
N LYS A 221 -11.23 11.31 8.32
CA LYS A 221 -10.84 10.75 9.63
C LYS A 221 -9.34 10.58 9.75
N ASP A 222 -8.74 11.11 10.81
CA ASP A 222 -7.38 10.77 11.23
C ASP A 222 -7.33 9.29 11.67
N LEU A 223 -6.47 8.51 11.02
CA LEU A 223 -6.30 7.09 11.33
C LEU A 223 -5.49 6.82 12.60
N ARG A 224 -4.91 7.85 13.21
CA ARG A 224 -3.97 7.75 14.33
C ARG A 224 -2.81 6.80 14.02
N LEU A 225 -2.38 6.85 12.78
CA LEU A 225 -1.20 6.19 12.27
C LEU A 225 -0.22 7.23 11.77
N LYS A 226 1.06 6.92 11.91
CA LYS A 226 2.14 7.73 11.37
C LYS A 226 3.16 6.86 10.66
N LEU A 227 3.80 7.41 9.65
CA LEU A 227 5.04 6.86 9.11
C LEU A 227 6.19 7.44 9.92
N ASP A 228 6.96 6.56 10.55
CA ASP A 228 8.19 6.92 11.23
C ASP A 228 9.30 7.15 10.17
N PRO A 229 9.86 8.37 10.08
CA PRO A 229 10.82 8.69 9.03
C PRO A 229 12.18 7.97 9.22
N THR A 230 12.49 7.50 10.43
CA THR A 230 13.74 6.81 10.74
C THR A 230 13.68 5.33 10.37
N THR A 231 12.57 4.67 10.71
CA THR A 231 12.40 3.23 10.48
C THR A 231 11.61 2.91 9.22
N LEU A 232 10.94 3.93 8.65
CA LEU A 232 10.03 3.81 7.50
C LEU A 232 8.86 2.85 7.75
N LEU A 233 8.59 2.56 9.01
CA LEU A 233 7.47 1.72 9.44
C LEU A 233 6.23 2.57 9.73
N ILE A 234 5.09 2.05 9.35
CA ILE A 234 3.81 2.55 9.87
C ILE A 234 3.75 2.19 11.35
N ALA A 235 3.47 3.17 12.18
CA ALA A 235 3.39 3.04 13.62
C ALA A 235 2.09 3.69 14.16
N LYS A 236 1.71 3.36 15.39
CA LYS A 236 0.66 4.09 16.11
C LYS A 236 1.11 5.52 16.37
N ASP A 237 0.25 6.48 16.06
CA ASP A 237 0.41 7.83 16.58
C ASP A 237 -0.14 7.89 18.02
N VAL A 238 0.76 7.78 18.97
CA VAL A 238 0.44 7.91 20.39
C VAL A 238 0.74 9.34 20.79
N LYS A 239 -0.29 10.17 20.96
CA LYS A 239 -0.09 11.50 21.56
C LYS A 239 0.62 11.32 22.91
N PRO A 240 1.70 12.08 23.19
CA PRO A 240 2.31 12.06 24.52
C PRO A 240 1.18 12.38 25.53
N ARG A 241 1.08 11.56 26.58
CA ARG A 241 0.18 11.88 27.69
C ARG A 241 0.63 13.25 28.20
N ALA A 242 -0.27 14.24 28.14
CA ALA A 242 -0.06 15.50 28.81
C ALA A 242 0.27 15.18 30.28
N ARG A 243 1.47 15.62 30.71
CA ARG A 243 1.89 15.54 32.12
C ARG A 243 1.15 16.57 32.92
#